data_c1bf2469533a04044337da3ff79ae1a2
#
_entry.id   c1bf2469533a04044337da3ff79ae1a2
#
_cell.length_a   1.000
_cell.length_b   1.000
_cell.length_c   1.000
_cell.angle_alpha   90.00
_cell.angle_beta   90.00
_cell.angle_gamma   90.00
#
_symmetry.space_group_name_H-M   'P 1'
#
loop_
_entity.id
_entity.type
_entity.pdbx_description
1 polymer ?
#
loop_
_entity_poly.entity_id
_entity_poly.type
_entity_poly.pdbx_seq_one_letter_code
_entity_poly.pdbx_strand_id
1 'polypeptide(L)'
;MSETFVLQQITGLLDRGHDVQIFAEKAGLQGHLFAENDQYNLLNRTHYLPPSPLPRWRRWAQTAWLLARLTPTCRSSSLRLAAAYYRNRRCVTPRQFLACIDILAGSFDIVHAHFGPNGLRVLPLMQTDVRSGFVTTFHGYDVTTYVNRYGRAVYEALFTSGDAFTYNSQATAEKLVKLHCPVERMVKVAMGVKLDRQSFRERRLEPGETVNLLSVGRLVEMKGHEYAIRAVSQVKERFSNIRYSIVGSGKEAGNLQALIDELRAGEYIELLGAVSNSQLQDLYRHAHILVHPSVTASNGNMEGQGVVLVEAQAAGLVVLATRHSAFPETVIEGETALLAPERDVNALADNVIRLIEQADRWPAMGRRARRHVEENYDVDKLNDRLVEIYQNVLATKGS
;
A
#
# COMPACT_ATOMS: atom_id res chain seq x y z
N MET A 1 -12.40 1.07 -0.91
CA MET A 1 -10.97 1.33 -1.19
C MET A 1 -10.20 0.08 -0.77
N SER A 2 -9.31 -0.46 -1.60
CA SER A 2 -8.50 -1.62 -1.23
C SER A 2 -7.19 -1.22 -0.54
N GLU A 3 -6.84 0.07 -0.61
CA GLU A 3 -5.59 0.63 -0.09
C GLU A 3 -5.87 1.39 1.22
N THR A 4 -5.83 0.66 2.34
CA THR A 4 -6.07 1.23 3.69
C THR A 4 -5.09 2.35 4.04
N PHE A 5 -3.86 2.29 3.55
CA PHE A 5 -2.84 3.32 3.77
C PHE A 5 -3.20 4.66 3.10
N VAL A 6 -3.83 4.65 1.90
CA VAL A 6 -4.33 5.87 1.26
C VAL A 6 -5.49 6.47 2.08
N LEU A 7 -6.40 5.61 2.56
CA LEU A 7 -7.48 6.04 3.43
C LEU A 7 -6.97 6.72 4.70
N GLN A 8 -5.94 6.15 5.34
CA GLN A 8 -5.32 6.72 6.54
C GLN A 8 -4.65 8.08 6.28
N GLN A 9 -4.07 8.29 5.10
CA GLN A 9 -3.55 9.60 4.71
C GLN A 9 -4.67 10.61 4.50
N ILE A 10 -5.75 10.24 3.80
CA ILE A 10 -6.92 11.10 3.57
C ILE A 10 -7.53 11.53 4.91
N THR A 11 -7.83 10.58 5.79
CA THR A 11 -8.43 10.89 7.10
C THR A 11 -7.50 11.71 7.97
N GLY A 12 -6.20 11.41 7.94
CA GLY A 12 -5.20 12.18 8.69
C GLY A 12 -5.04 13.63 8.21
N LEU A 13 -5.21 13.90 6.92
CA LEU A 13 -5.25 15.27 6.38
C LEU A 13 -6.54 15.99 6.80
N LEU A 14 -7.69 15.30 6.78
CA LEU A 14 -8.96 15.86 7.26
C LEU A 14 -8.90 16.19 8.76
N ASP A 15 -8.30 15.33 9.59
CA ASP A 15 -8.08 15.56 11.02
C ASP A 15 -7.21 16.80 11.28
N ARG A 16 -6.35 17.19 10.33
CA ARG A 16 -5.50 18.40 10.37
C ARG A 16 -6.16 19.63 9.78
N GLY A 17 -7.47 19.54 9.45
CA GLY A 17 -8.26 20.67 8.96
C GLY A 17 -8.07 20.98 7.47
N HIS A 18 -7.42 20.11 6.69
CA HIS A 18 -7.33 20.28 5.25
C HIS A 18 -8.64 19.87 4.57
N ASP A 19 -9.06 20.62 3.55
CA ASP A 19 -10.16 20.19 2.69
C ASP A 19 -9.63 19.21 1.62
N VAL A 20 -10.11 17.97 1.67
CA VAL A 20 -9.65 16.90 0.79
C VAL A 20 -10.77 16.47 -0.14
N GLN A 21 -10.50 16.48 -1.45
CA GLN A 21 -11.35 15.93 -2.49
C GLN A 21 -10.68 14.71 -3.12
N ILE A 22 -11.43 13.65 -3.37
CA ILE A 22 -10.92 12.37 -3.84
C ILE A 22 -11.36 12.16 -5.29
N PHE A 23 -10.40 11.89 -6.19
CA PHE A 23 -10.69 11.55 -7.58
C PHE A 23 -10.35 10.07 -7.81
N ALA A 24 -11.39 9.25 -8.02
CA ALA A 24 -11.26 7.80 -8.14
C ALA A 24 -11.72 7.29 -9.51
N GLU A 25 -11.05 6.25 -10.03
CA GLU A 25 -11.38 5.69 -11.35
C GLU A 25 -12.71 4.94 -11.35
N LYS A 26 -13.00 4.22 -10.27
CA LYS A 26 -14.21 3.40 -10.11
C LYS A 26 -14.67 3.41 -8.67
N ALA A 27 -15.97 3.27 -8.46
CA ALA A 27 -16.49 2.88 -7.15
C ALA A 27 -15.95 1.48 -6.80
N GLY A 28 -15.49 1.30 -5.56
CA GLY A 28 -15.14 -0.03 -5.04
C GLY A 28 -16.37 -0.94 -4.99
N LEU A 29 -16.15 -2.24 -4.85
CA LEU A 29 -17.23 -3.19 -4.57
C LEU A 29 -17.95 -2.74 -3.29
N GLN A 30 -19.26 -2.60 -3.36
CA GLN A 30 -20.14 -2.02 -2.31
C GLN A 30 -20.17 -2.80 -0.98
N GLY A 31 -19.32 -3.81 -0.77
CA GLY A 31 -19.33 -4.67 0.41
C GLY A 31 -18.42 -4.26 1.57
N HIS A 32 -17.54 -3.30 1.40
CA HIS A 32 -16.60 -2.85 2.44
C HIS A 32 -16.70 -1.33 2.62
N LEU A 33 -17.80 -0.89 3.25
CA LEU A 33 -17.90 0.45 3.82
C LEU A 33 -17.03 0.45 5.08
N PHE A 34 -15.90 1.13 5.03
CA PHE A 34 -15.12 1.42 6.23
C PHE A 34 -15.92 2.37 7.12
N ALA A 35 -15.85 2.21 8.43
CA ALA A 35 -16.50 3.11 9.39
C ALA A 35 -16.12 4.60 9.15
N GLU A 36 -14.92 4.84 8.62
CA GLU A 36 -14.43 6.15 8.24
C GLU A 36 -15.24 6.83 7.12
N ASN A 37 -15.94 6.06 6.27
CA ASN A 37 -16.78 6.65 5.22
C ASN A 37 -17.84 7.56 5.81
N ASP A 38 -18.50 7.12 6.88
CA ASP A 38 -19.57 7.87 7.53
C ASP A 38 -19.00 8.99 8.40
N GLN A 39 -17.92 8.70 9.17
CA GLN A 39 -17.27 9.65 10.05
C GLN A 39 -16.74 10.89 9.29
N TYR A 40 -16.12 10.70 8.13
CA TYR A 40 -15.48 11.76 7.34
C TYR A 40 -16.28 12.18 6.10
N ASN A 41 -17.47 11.61 5.90
CA ASN A 41 -18.32 11.87 4.73
C ASN A 41 -17.57 11.68 3.40
N LEU A 42 -16.77 10.63 3.29
CA LEU A 42 -15.83 10.42 2.19
C LEU A 42 -16.53 10.23 0.85
N LEU A 43 -17.73 9.63 0.83
CA LEU A 43 -18.49 9.42 -0.42
C LEU A 43 -18.85 10.75 -1.09
N ASN A 44 -19.24 11.77 -0.32
CA ASN A 44 -19.57 13.10 -0.85
C ASN A 44 -18.33 13.89 -1.29
N ARG A 45 -17.16 13.50 -0.81
CA ARG A 45 -15.85 14.06 -1.21
C ARG A 45 -15.23 13.31 -2.39
N THR A 46 -15.89 12.22 -2.87
CA THR A 46 -15.32 11.35 -3.91
C THR A 46 -15.99 11.60 -5.26
N HIS A 47 -15.16 12.00 -6.22
CA HIS A 47 -15.52 12.20 -7.62
C HIS A 47 -15.08 10.97 -8.43
N TYR A 48 -16.05 10.26 -9.00
CA TYR A 48 -15.78 9.10 -9.84
C TYR A 48 -15.68 9.49 -11.30
N LEU A 49 -14.72 8.91 -12.00
CA LEU A 49 -14.66 9.06 -13.45
C LEU A 49 -15.95 8.52 -14.10
N PRO A 50 -16.49 9.18 -15.13
CA PRO A 50 -17.70 8.73 -15.82
C PRO A 50 -17.56 7.26 -16.28
N PRO A 51 -18.61 6.43 -16.24
CA PRO A 51 -18.55 5.05 -16.68
C PRO A 51 -18.13 4.94 -18.16
N SER A 52 -17.35 3.89 -18.49
CA SER A 52 -16.92 3.58 -19.86
C SER A 52 -17.79 2.45 -20.43
N PRO A 53 -18.12 2.44 -21.76
CA PRO A 53 -17.72 3.40 -22.77
C PRO A 53 -18.88 4.32 -23.17
N LEU A 54 -18.70 5.64 -23.06
CA LEU A 54 -19.57 6.57 -23.76
C LEU A 54 -19.28 6.51 -25.27
N PRO A 55 -20.30 6.55 -26.17
CA PRO A 55 -20.10 6.68 -27.61
C PRO A 55 -19.18 7.88 -27.92
N ARG A 56 -18.37 7.79 -28.97
CA ARG A 56 -17.39 8.84 -29.34
C ARG A 56 -17.99 10.24 -29.37
N TRP A 57 -19.20 10.41 -29.94
CA TRP A 57 -19.88 11.70 -30.03
C TRP A 57 -20.28 12.27 -28.65
N ARG A 58 -20.74 11.41 -27.70
CA ARG A 58 -21.07 11.87 -26.33
C ARG A 58 -19.82 12.31 -25.58
N ARG A 59 -18.68 11.68 -25.81
CA ARG A 59 -17.38 12.11 -25.24
C ARG A 59 -17.00 13.52 -25.71
N TRP A 60 -17.14 13.78 -27.02
CA TRP A 60 -16.87 15.10 -27.58
C TRP A 60 -17.86 16.16 -27.08
N ALA A 61 -19.15 15.84 -27.02
CA ALA A 61 -20.17 16.74 -26.49
C ALA A 61 -19.93 17.06 -25.00
N GLN A 62 -19.59 16.07 -24.19
CA GLN A 62 -19.26 16.25 -22.77
C GLN A 62 -17.98 17.08 -22.58
N THR A 63 -16.94 16.82 -23.35
CA THR A 63 -15.72 17.62 -23.33
C THR A 63 -15.97 19.07 -23.74
N ALA A 64 -16.72 19.30 -24.82
CA ALA A 64 -17.10 20.62 -25.28
C ALA A 64 -17.95 21.37 -24.23
N TRP A 65 -18.93 20.68 -23.62
CA TRP A 65 -19.77 21.26 -22.57
C TRP A 65 -18.98 21.62 -21.31
N LEU A 66 -18.03 20.76 -20.88
CA LEU A 66 -17.15 21.06 -19.75
C LEU A 66 -16.20 22.22 -20.04
N LEU A 67 -15.61 22.25 -21.23
CA LEU A 67 -14.79 23.38 -21.68
C LEU A 67 -15.58 24.70 -21.76
N ALA A 68 -16.87 24.63 -22.15
CA ALA A 68 -17.75 25.78 -22.18
C ALA A 68 -18.17 26.31 -20.81
N ARG A 69 -18.21 25.42 -19.79
CA ARG A 69 -18.49 25.75 -18.38
C ARG A 69 -17.32 26.42 -17.66
N LEU A 70 -16.11 26.26 -18.16
CA LEU A 70 -14.97 26.95 -17.58
C LEU A 70 -15.18 28.44 -17.73
N THR A 71 -15.19 29.14 -16.60
CA THR A 71 -15.41 30.60 -16.55
C THR A 71 -14.44 31.34 -17.47
N PRO A 72 -14.76 32.58 -17.94
CA PRO A 72 -13.86 33.37 -18.79
C PRO A 72 -12.43 33.51 -18.25
N THR A 73 -12.27 33.49 -16.92
CA THR A 73 -10.97 33.52 -16.23
C THR A 73 -10.14 32.25 -16.43
N CYS A 74 -10.77 31.11 -16.74
CA CYS A 74 -10.09 29.84 -17.00
C CYS A 74 -9.89 29.51 -18.49
N ARG A 75 -10.30 30.35 -19.42
CA ARG A 75 -10.23 30.06 -20.87
C ARG A 75 -8.80 29.81 -21.39
N SER A 76 -7.84 30.61 -20.97
CA SER A 76 -6.43 30.43 -21.36
C SER A 76 -5.86 29.10 -20.78
N SER A 77 -6.17 28.79 -19.56
CA SER A 77 -5.79 27.52 -18.89
C SER A 77 -6.44 26.33 -19.57
N SER A 78 -7.69 26.44 -20.04
CA SER A 78 -8.41 25.37 -20.74
C SER A 78 -7.77 25.04 -22.09
N LEU A 79 -7.35 26.05 -22.84
CA LEU A 79 -6.66 25.86 -24.14
C LEU A 79 -5.28 25.23 -23.93
N ARG A 80 -4.53 25.65 -22.89
CA ARG A 80 -3.25 25.05 -22.52
C ARG A 80 -3.44 23.61 -22.09
N LEU A 81 -4.48 23.31 -21.28
CA LEU A 81 -4.83 21.96 -20.87
C LEU A 81 -5.17 21.06 -22.06
N ALA A 82 -5.95 21.56 -23.03
CA ALA A 82 -6.26 20.82 -24.24
C ALA A 82 -5.00 20.52 -25.08
N ALA A 83 -4.10 21.50 -25.22
CA ALA A 83 -2.83 21.32 -25.91
C ALA A 83 -1.91 20.31 -25.17
N ALA A 84 -1.85 20.38 -23.83
CA ALA A 84 -1.11 19.46 -23.00
C ALA A 84 -1.70 18.04 -23.09
N TYR A 85 -3.02 17.89 -23.11
CA TYR A 85 -3.68 16.62 -23.36
C TYR A 85 -3.31 16.03 -24.72
N TYR A 86 -3.37 16.82 -25.79
CA TYR A 86 -3.00 16.34 -27.12
C TYR A 86 -1.57 15.83 -27.17
N ARG A 87 -0.64 16.52 -26.51
CA ARG A 87 0.76 16.11 -26.35
C ARG A 87 0.91 14.78 -25.63
N ASN A 88 0.11 14.58 -24.58
CA ASN A 88 0.15 13.38 -23.72
C ASN A 88 -0.90 12.31 -24.07
N ARG A 89 -1.57 12.39 -25.22
CA ARG A 89 -2.68 11.50 -25.64
C ARG A 89 -2.34 9.99 -25.65
N ARG A 90 -1.05 9.65 -25.63
CA ARG A 90 -0.60 8.24 -25.53
C ARG A 90 -0.69 7.70 -24.10
N CYS A 91 -0.59 8.56 -23.09
CA CYS A 91 -0.59 8.21 -21.68
C CYS A 91 -1.94 8.52 -21.00
N VAL A 92 -2.74 9.42 -21.55
CA VAL A 92 -3.99 9.93 -20.97
C VAL A 92 -5.16 9.69 -21.92
N THR A 93 -6.16 8.98 -21.44
CA THR A 93 -7.40 8.76 -22.18
C THR A 93 -8.32 9.99 -22.11
N PRO A 94 -9.26 10.19 -23.07
CA PRO A 94 -10.24 11.27 -22.99
C PRO A 94 -11.02 11.31 -21.66
N ARG A 95 -11.29 10.13 -21.08
CA ARG A 95 -11.98 9.99 -19.79
C ARG A 95 -11.14 10.53 -18.63
N GLN A 96 -9.85 10.25 -18.61
CA GLN A 96 -8.92 10.76 -17.60
C GLN A 96 -8.70 12.27 -17.74
N PHE A 97 -8.74 12.78 -18.99
CA PHE A 97 -8.68 14.20 -19.26
C PHE A 97 -9.87 14.98 -18.64
N LEU A 98 -11.07 14.37 -18.57
CA LEU A 98 -12.21 14.98 -17.89
C LEU A 98 -11.92 15.22 -16.40
N ALA A 99 -11.26 14.29 -15.71
CA ALA A 99 -10.84 14.51 -14.31
C ALA A 99 -9.87 15.70 -14.18
N CYS A 100 -8.97 15.92 -15.16
CA CYS A 100 -8.09 17.09 -15.16
C CYS A 100 -8.90 18.41 -15.25
N ILE A 101 -10.01 18.41 -15.96
CA ILE A 101 -10.88 19.60 -16.06
C ILE A 101 -11.57 19.86 -14.70
N ASP A 102 -12.09 18.81 -14.05
CA ASP A 102 -12.74 18.93 -12.74
C ASP A 102 -11.76 19.38 -11.66
N ILE A 103 -10.52 18.85 -11.67
CA ILE A 103 -9.44 19.29 -10.77
C ILE A 103 -9.09 20.76 -11.04
N LEU A 104 -8.96 21.17 -12.30
CA LEU A 104 -8.67 22.57 -12.65
C LEU A 104 -9.78 23.52 -12.17
N ALA A 105 -11.05 23.10 -12.32
CA ALA A 105 -12.20 23.87 -11.86
C ALA A 105 -12.27 24.01 -10.33
N GLY A 106 -11.76 23.03 -9.59
CA GLY A 106 -11.73 23.02 -8.13
C GLY A 106 -10.66 23.91 -7.51
N SER A 107 -9.66 24.37 -8.27
CA SER A 107 -8.60 25.27 -7.80
C SER A 107 -7.89 24.78 -6.52
N PHE A 108 -7.37 23.57 -6.56
CA PHE A 108 -6.67 22.94 -5.43
C PHE A 108 -5.25 23.50 -5.28
N ASP A 109 -4.79 23.66 -4.03
CA ASP A 109 -3.41 24.04 -3.72
C ASP A 109 -2.43 22.89 -4.05
N ILE A 110 -2.82 21.65 -3.68
CA ILE A 110 -2.04 20.44 -3.93
C ILE A 110 -2.86 19.40 -4.70
N VAL A 111 -2.26 18.79 -5.70
CA VAL A 111 -2.77 17.59 -6.37
C VAL A 111 -1.81 16.44 -6.06
N HIS A 112 -2.27 15.48 -5.27
CA HIS A 112 -1.47 14.32 -4.87
C HIS A 112 -1.96 13.05 -5.58
N ALA A 113 -1.11 12.48 -6.43
CA ALA A 113 -1.40 11.25 -7.15
C ALA A 113 -0.75 10.05 -6.43
N HIS A 114 -1.55 9.12 -5.94
CA HIS A 114 -1.05 7.82 -5.49
C HIS A 114 -0.85 6.90 -6.70
N PHE A 115 0.32 6.28 -6.77
CA PHE A 115 0.87 5.48 -7.87
C PHE A 115 1.28 6.31 -9.10
N GLY A 116 2.46 6.01 -9.63
CA GLY A 116 3.02 6.66 -10.81
C GLY A 116 2.08 6.72 -12.03
N PRO A 117 1.31 5.64 -12.36
CA PRO A 117 0.29 5.69 -13.40
C PRO A 117 -0.79 6.75 -13.20
N ASN A 118 -1.15 7.08 -11.97
CA ASN A 118 -2.10 8.17 -11.69
C ASN A 118 -1.44 9.54 -11.85
N GLY A 119 -0.13 9.67 -11.53
CA GLY A 119 0.65 10.84 -11.87
C GLY A 119 0.67 11.13 -13.37
N LEU A 120 0.85 10.10 -14.19
CA LEU A 120 0.75 10.23 -15.66
C LEU A 120 -0.63 10.71 -16.13
N ARG A 121 -1.71 10.31 -15.44
CA ARG A 121 -3.09 10.72 -15.80
C ARG A 121 -3.33 12.20 -15.60
N VAL A 122 -2.71 12.81 -14.60
CA VAL A 122 -2.81 14.26 -14.32
C VAL A 122 -1.68 15.07 -14.95
N LEU A 123 -0.79 14.45 -15.73
CA LEU A 123 0.30 15.11 -16.42
C LEU A 123 -0.12 16.31 -17.29
N PRO A 124 -1.26 16.27 -18.04
CA PRO A 124 -1.73 17.46 -18.76
C PRO A 124 -1.97 18.67 -17.87
N LEU A 125 -2.43 18.43 -16.63
CA LEU A 125 -2.65 19.49 -15.66
C LEU A 125 -1.31 20.07 -15.16
N MET A 126 -0.31 19.23 -14.87
CA MET A 126 1.03 19.65 -14.44
C MET A 126 1.73 20.53 -15.48
N GLN A 127 1.42 20.35 -16.75
CA GLN A 127 2.01 21.09 -17.89
C GLN A 127 1.24 22.37 -18.26
N THR A 128 0.21 22.71 -17.52
CA THR A 128 -0.49 23.99 -17.64
C THR A 128 0.10 24.99 -16.65
N ASP A 129 -0.23 26.26 -16.82
CA ASP A 129 0.14 27.31 -15.88
C ASP A 129 -0.80 27.29 -14.66
N VAL A 130 -0.72 26.22 -13.88
CA VAL A 130 -1.54 25.99 -12.68
C VAL A 130 -0.68 26.24 -11.45
N ARG A 131 -1.22 26.96 -10.49
CA ARG A 131 -0.53 27.25 -9.21
C ARG A 131 -0.47 26.06 -8.26
N SER A 132 -1.20 24.98 -8.55
CA SER A 132 -1.21 23.77 -7.72
C SER A 132 0.16 23.13 -7.65
N GLY A 133 0.54 22.62 -6.47
CA GLY A 133 1.69 21.71 -6.30
C GLY A 133 1.31 20.29 -6.70
N PHE A 134 2.23 19.58 -7.38
CA PHE A 134 2.00 18.22 -7.85
C PHE A 134 2.94 17.23 -7.14
N VAL A 135 2.34 16.35 -6.33
CA VAL A 135 3.03 15.28 -5.61
C VAL A 135 2.63 13.93 -6.18
N THR A 136 3.58 13.02 -6.36
CA THR A 136 3.28 11.64 -6.77
C THR A 136 3.95 10.67 -5.81
N THR A 137 3.16 9.77 -5.21
CA THR A 137 3.66 8.68 -4.34
C THR A 137 3.80 7.38 -5.11
N PHE A 138 4.99 6.76 -5.01
CA PHE A 138 5.30 5.46 -5.58
C PHE A 138 5.26 4.36 -4.51
N HIS A 139 4.59 3.22 -4.82
CA HIS A 139 4.29 2.17 -3.85
C HIS A 139 4.93 0.80 -4.14
N GLY A 140 5.64 0.64 -5.27
CA GLY A 140 6.33 -0.59 -5.65
C GLY A 140 5.86 -1.20 -6.97
N TYR A 141 4.56 -1.53 -7.14
CA TYR A 141 3.99 -2.00 -8.41
C TYR A 141 4.31 -1.08 -9.59
N ASP A 142 4.22 0.20 -9.37
CA ASP A 142 4.44 1.28 -10.33
C ASP A 142 5.90 1.40 -10.80
N VAL A 143 6.86 1.00 -9.99
CA VAL A 143 8.30 0.98 -10.35
C VAL A 143 8.83 -0.42 -10.71
N THR A 144 7.94 -1.43 -10.74
CA THR A 144 8.27 -2.82 -11.11
C THR A 144 7.44 -3.28 -12.30
N THR A 145 6.30 -3.91 -12.05
CA THR A 145 5.43 -4.51 -13.07
C THR A 145 4.97 -3.50 -14.12
N TYR A 146 4.64 -2.27 -13.71
CA TYR A 146 4.22 -1.23 -14.64
C TYR A 146 5.36 -0.80 -15.58
N VAL A 147 6.56 -0.59 -15.05
CA VAL A 147 7.76 -0.24 -15.84
C VAL A 147 8.17 -1.40 -16.77
N ASN A 148 8.10 -2.64 -16.29
CA ASN A 148 8.38 -3.81 -17.12
C ASN A 148 7.44 -3.90 -18.33
N ARG A 149 6.19 -3.47 -18.16
CA ARG A 149 5.17 -3.49 -19.22
C ARG A 149 5.30 -2.33 -20.22
N TYR A 150 5.63 -1.12 -19.75
CA TYR A 150 5.55 0.11 -20.55
C TYR A 150 6.92 0.72 -20.88
N GLY A 151 8.00 0.17 -20.35
CA GLY A 151 9.38 0.61 -20.58
C GLY A 151 9.86 1.64 -19.56
N ARG A 152 11.20 1.79 -19.48
CA ARG A 152 11.87 2.66 -18.49
C ARG A 152 11.56 4.15 -18.65
N ALA A 153 11.33 4.60 -19.88
CA ALA A 153 11.03 6.00 -20.19
C ALA A 153 9.60 6.44 -19.82
N VAL A 154 8.78 5.53 -19.27
CA VAL A 154 7.34 5.78 -19.03
C VAL A 154 7.07 6.99 -18.14
N TYR A 155 8.01 7.31 -17.23
CA TYR A 155 7.85 8.41 -16.27
C TYR A 155 8.67 9.67 -16.59
N GLU A 156 9.44 9.75 -17.68
CA GLU A 156 10.29 10.90 -18.01
C GLU A 156 9.51 12.23 -17.98
N ALA A 157 8.34 12.28 -18.62
CA ALA A 157 7.51 13.47 -18.64
C ALA A 157 6.94 13.81 -17.24
N LEU A 158 6.64 12.80 -16.42
CA LEU A 158 6.18 12.98 -15.03
C LEU A 158 7.31 13.56 -14.17
N PHE A 159 8.52 13.01 -14.28
CA PHE A 159 9.69 13.47 -13.52
C PHE A 159 10.13 14.89 -13.90
N THR A 160 9.92 15.27 -15.15
CA THR A 160 10.17 16.65 -15.60
C THR A 160 9.16 17.65 -15.04
N SER A 161 7.89 17.25 -14.89
CA SER A 161 6.78 18.17 -14.59
C SER A 161 6.29 18.16 -13.15
N GLY A 162 6.57 17.08 -12.37
CA GLY A 162 6.13 16.95 -10.96
C GLY A 162 7.03 17.73 -10.01
N ASP A 163 6.48 18.20 -8.90
CA ASP A 163 7.21 19.01 -7.92
C ASP A 163 7.88 18.15 -6.84
N ALA A 164 7.22 17.07 -6.38
CA ALA A 164 7.79 16.13 -5.42
C ALA A 164 7.36 14.68 -5.72
N PHE A 165 8.26 13.74 -5.42
CA PHE A 165 8.06 12.31 -5.59
C PHE A 165 8.29 11.61 -4.27
N THR A 166 7.19 11.11 -3.66
CA THR A 166 7.31 10.37 -2.42
C THR A 166 7.40 8.86 -2.68
N TYR A 167 8.09 8.16 -1.80
CA TYR A 167 8.28 6.71 -1.90
C TYR A 167 8.23 6.07 -0.51
N ASN A 168 7.78 4.81 -0.45
CA ASN A 168 7.55 4.14 0.81
C ASN A 168 8.76 3.37 1.37
N SER A 169 9.78 3.08 0.55
CA SER A 169 10.89 2.22 0.95
C SER A 169 12.17 2.53 0.17
N GLN A 170 13.33 2.20 0.75
CA GLN A 170 14.61 2.33 0.08
C GLN A 170 14.67 1.51 -1.23
N ALA A 171 14.08 0.30 -1.19
CA ALA A 171 13.96 -0.53 -2.39
C ALA A 171 13.16 0.14 -3.52
N THR A 172 12.16 0.97 -3.19
CA THR A 172 11.43 1.79 -4.17
C THR A 172 12.28 2.97 -4.64
N ALA A 173 13.02 3.64 -3.74
CA ALA A 173 13.91 4.74 -4.08
C ALA A 173 14.98 4.34 -5.09
N GLU A 174 15.66 3.21 -4.87
CA GLU A 174 16.69 2.70 -5.79
C GLU A 174 16.17 2.45 -7.21
N LYS A 175 14.91 1.97 -7.30
CA LYS A 175 14.24 1.79 -8.60
C LYS A 175 13.90 3.12 -9.25
N LEU A 176 13.44 4.11 -8.48
CA LEU A 176 13.17 5.47 -8.97
C LEU A 176 14.45 6.14 -9.49
N VAL A 177 15.56 5.99 -8.78
CA VAL A 177 16.87 6.50 -9.24
C VAL A 177 17.30 5.85 -10.56
N LYS A 178 17.12 4.53 -10.72
CA LYS A 178 17.37 3.80 -11.98
C LYS A 178 16.44 4.22 -13.12
N LEU A 179 15.31 4.86 -12.81
CA LEU A 179 14.38 5.45 -13.77
C LEU A 179 14.64 6.93 -14.01
N HIS A 180 15.75 7.49 -13.49
CA HIS A 180 16.15 8.88 -13.59
C HIS A 180 15.20 9.88 -12.91
N CYS A 181 14.52 9.45 -11.81
CA CYS A 181 13.77 10.37 -10.96
C CYS A 181 14.75 11.39 -10.31
N PRO A 182 14.44 12.69 -10.32
CA PRO A 182 15.28 13.72 -9.70
C PRO A 182 15.40 13.49 -8.18
N VAL A 183 16.61 13.18 -7.71
CA VAL A 183 16.86 12.78 -6.30
C VAL A 183 16.50 13.91 -5.34
N GLU A 184 16.73 15.17 -5.74
CA GLU A 184 16.41 16.37 -4.97
C GLU A 184 14.92 16.59 -4.74
N ARG A 185 14.05 15.91 -5.51
CA ARG A 185 12.60 15.94 -5.38
C ARG A 185 12.05 14.67 -4.73
N MET A 186 12.90 13.73 -4.36
CA MET A 186 12.51 12.47 -3.78
C MET A 186 12.46 12.56 -2.26
N VAL A 187 11.33 12.16 -1.64
CA VAL A 187 11.16 12.19 -0.18
C VAL A 187 10.57 10.87 0.30
N LYS A 188 11.18 10.25 1.33
CA LYS A 188 10.65 9.04 1.94
C LYS A 188 9.43 9.35 2.81
N VAL A 189 8.30 8.68 2.51
CA VAL A 189 7.09 8.64 3.33
C VAL A 189 6.63 7.18 3.38
N ALA A 190 6.90 6.50 4.48
CA ALA A 190 6.53 5.11 4.67
C ALA A 190 4.99 4.95 4.75
N MET A 191 4.50 3.72 4.56
CA MET A 191 3.12 3.39 4.88
C MET A 191 3.02 3.07 6.37
N GLY A 192 2.27 3.89 7.11
CA GLY A 192 2.10 3.77 8.55
C GLY A 192 0.84 3.01 8.95
N VAL A 193 0.66 2.89 10.28
CA VAL A 193 -0.52 2.32 10.91
C VAL A 193 -1.03 3.25 12.01
N LYS A 194 -2.35 3.25 12.27
CA LYS A 194 -2.94 3.93 13.43
C LYS A 194 -2.65 3.11 14.68
N LEU A 195 -1.84 3.65 15.57
CA LEU A 195 -1.36 2.97 16.77
C LEU A 195 -2.47 2.72 17.81
N ASP A 196 -3.46 3.58 17.89
CA ASP A 196 -4.65 3.45 18.73
C ASP A 196 -5.54 2.26 18.34
N ARG A 197 -5.48 1.83 17.09
CA ARG A 197 -6.21 0.66 16.57
C ARG A 197 -5.47 -0.66 16.78
N GLN A 198 -4.19 -0.61 17.17
CA GLN A 198 -3.35 -1.77 17.40
C GLN A 198 -3.09 -1.94 18.89
N SER A 199 -3.94 -2.73 19.56
CA SER A 199 -3.76 -3.06 20.98
C SER A 199 -2.48 -3.84 21.19
N PHE A 200 -1.46 -3.18 21.73
CA PHE A 200 -0.20 -3.83 22.08
C PHE A 200 -0.40 -4.83 23.20
N ARG A 201 0.11 -6.04 23.01
CA ARG A 201 0.21 -7.08 24.04
C ARG A 201 1.57 -7.76 23.97
N GLU A 202 2.25 -7.90 25.11
CA GLU A 202 3.44 -8.74 25.19
C GLU A 202 3.08 -10.19 24.90
N ARG A 203 3.88 -10.86 24.11
CA ARG A 203 3.72 -12.27 23.82
C ARG A 203 4.55 -13.08 24.82
N ARG A 204 3.93 -14.10 25.40
CA ARG A 204 4.54 -15.10 26.26
C ARG A 204 4.01 -16.46 25.84
N LEU A 205 4.77 -17.49 26.01
CA LEU A 205 4.34 -18.86 25.77
C LEU A 205 4.38 -19.59 27.11
N GLU A 206 3.22 -20.00 27.60
CA GLU A 206 3.12 -20.78 28.83
C GLU A 206 3.43 -22.24 28.53
N PRO A 207 3.96 -23.00 29.52
CA PRO A 207 4.22 -24.42 29.36
C PRO A 207 2.98 -25.21 28.90
N GLY A 208 3.09 -25.89 27.76
CA GLY A 208 1.99 -26.65 27.14
C GLY A 208 1.00 -25.85 26.33
N GLU A 209 1.16 -24.53 26.26
CA GLU A 209 0.32 -23.67 25.42
C GLU A 209 0.55 -23.95 23.93
N THR A 210 -0.52 -23.79 23.12
CA THR A 210 -0.45 -23.89 21.66
C THR A 210 0.20 -22.64 21.09
N VAL A 211 1.25 -22.82 20.27
CA VAL A 211 1.87 -21.73 19.50
C VAL A 211 0.97 -21.37 18.33
N ASN A 212 0.39 -20.16 18.34
CA ASN A 212 -0.49 -19.65 17.30
C ASN A 212 0.30 -18.84 16.29
N LEU A 213 0.40 -19.34 15.06
CA LEU A 213 0.96 -18.66 13.91
C LEU A 213 -0.16 -18.00 13.11
N LEU A 214 0.11 -16.84 12.53
CA LEU A 214 -0.84 -16.08 11.72
C LEU A 214 -0.19 -15.59 10.42
N SER A 215 -0.88 -15.75 9.30
CA SER A 215 -0.58 -15.00 8.08
C SER A 215 -1.79 -14.17 7.65
N VAL A 216 -1.54 -12.96 7.18
CA VAL A 216 -2.59 -12.05 6.71
C VAL A 216 -2.21 -11.52 5.33
N GLY A 217 -3.09 -11.72 4.36
CA GLY A 217 -2.85 -11.21 3.01
C GLY A 217 -3.70 -11.88 1.95
N ARG A 218 -3.69 -11.31 0.74
CA ARG A 218 -4.37 -11.92 -0.42
C ARG A 218 -3.76 -13.30 -0.72
N LEU A 219 -4.58 -14.27 -1.05
CA LEU A 219 -4.11 -15.60 -1.45
C LEU A 219 -3.67 -15.57 -2.94
N VAL A 220 -2.47 -15.05 -3.16
CA VAL A 220 -1.83 -14.90 -4.48
C VAL A 220 -0.36 -15.31 -4.36
N GLU A 221 0.26 -15.74 -5.48
CA GLU A 221 1.61 -16.27 -5.56
C GLU A 221 2.64 -15.43 -4.78
N MET A 222 2.62 -14.09 -4.96
CA MET A 222 3.60 -13.20 -4.32
C MET A 222 3.55 -13.21 -2.79
N LYS A 223 2.50 -13.74 -2.17
CA LYS A 223 2.40 -13.85 -0.70
C LYS A 223 3.06 -15.11 -0.14
N GLY A 224 3.42 -16.08 -1.00
CA GLY A 224 4.25 -17.22 -0.66
C GLY A 224 3.65 -18.18 0.39
N HIS A 225 2.32 -18.16 0.61
CA HIS A 225 1.67 -18.99 1.63
C HIS A 225 2.01 -20.47 1.52
N GLU A 226 2.24 -20.99 0.32
CA GLU A 226 2.64 -22.40 0.11
C GLU A 226 3.93 -22.76 0.84
N TYR A 227 4.92 -21.85 0.88
CA TYR A 227 6.20 -22.08 1.56
C TYR A 227 6.02 -22.14 3.08
N ALA A 228 5.15 -21.27 3.63
CA ALA A 228 4.82 -21.31 5.05
C ALA A 228 4.03 -22.57 5.45
N ILE A 229 3.07 -23.00 4.62
CA ILE A 229 2.31 -24.25 4.86
C ILE A 229 3.28 -25.43 4.95
N ARG A 230 4.20 -25.58 3.97
CA ARG A 230 5.22 -26.63 3.97
C ARG A 230 6.15 -26.54 5.19
N ALA A 231 6.62 -25.32 5.53
CA ALA A 231 7.49 -25.08 6.67
C ALA A 231 6.80 -25.46 8.00
N VAL A 232 5.55 -25.03 8.21
CA VAL A 232 4.78 -25.34 9.42
C VAL A 232 4.51 -26.85 9.52
N SER A 233 4.31 -27.55 8.41
CA SER A 233 4.17 -29.00 8.39
C SER A 233 5.43 -29.72 8.89
N GLN A 234 6.64 -29.24 8.52
CA GLN A 234 7.90 -29.75 9.06
C GLN A 234 8.04 -29.44 10.57
N VAL A 235 7.65 -28.23 11.01
CA VAL A 235 7.71 -27.83 12.42
C VAL A 235 6.78 -28.70 13.28
N LYS A 236 5.63 -29.12 12.76
CA LYS A 236 4.65 -29.99 13.46
C LYS A 236 5.25 -31.30 13.91
N GLU A 237 6.23 -31.85 13.17
CA GLU A 237 6.92 -33.11 13.57
C GLU A 237 7.68 -32.95 14.88
N ARG A 238 8.15 -31.72 15.19
CA ARG A 238 8.91 -31.42 16.42
C ARG A 238 8.05 -30.80 17.53
N PHE A 239 7.07 -29.96 17.15
CA PHE A 239 6.19 -29.24 18.08
C PHE A 239 4.73 -29.64 17.85
N SER A 240 4.20 -30.55 18.65
CA SER A 240 2.81 -31.02 18.51
C SER A 240 1.76 -29.93 18.76
N ASN A 241 2.08 -28.95 19.63
CA ASN A 241 1.18 -27.87 20.02
C ASN A 241 1.40 -26.62 19.15
N ILE A 242 1.08 -26.70 17.84
CA ILE A 242 1.16 -25.59 16.90
C ILE A 242 -0.13 -25.48 16.11
N ARG A 243 -0.58 -24.27 15.85
CA ARG A 243 -1.70 -23.95 14.98
C ARG A 243 -1.32 -22.80 14.04
N TYR A 244 -1.74 -22.88 12.81
CA TYR A 244 -1.47 -21.85 11.80
C TYR A 244 -2.74 -21.42 11.09
N SER A 245 -3.10 -20.15 11.25
CA SER A 245 -4.27 -19.54 10.61
C SER A 245 -3.84 -18.62 9.48
N ILE A 246 -4.44 -18.75 8.30
CA ILE A 246 -4.18 -17.92 7.11
C ILE A 246 -5.42 -17.14 6.78
N VAL A 247 -5.31 -15.81 6.88
CA VAL A 247 -6.41 -14.86 6.62
C VAL A 247 -6.25 -14.24 5.25
N GLY A 248 -7.31 -14.30 4.46
CA GLY A 248 -7.39 -13.64 3.16
C GLY A 248 -8.16 -14.43 2.13
N SER A 249 -8.32 -13.83 0.97
CA SER A 249 -8.95 -14.46 -0.20
C SER A 249 -8.10 -14.23 -1.44
N GLY A 250 -8.25 -15.07 -2.46
CA GLY A 250 -7.51 -14.92 -3.70
C GLY A 250 -7.54 -16.18 -4.55
N LYS A 251 -6.92 -16.07 -5.73
CA LYS A 251 -6.94 -17.13 -6.76
C LYS A 251 -6.23 -18.42 -6.34
N GLU A 252 -5.31 -18.34 -5.37
CA GLU A 252 -4.55 -19.50 -4.89
C GLU A 252 -5.29 -20.30 -3.80
N ALA A 253 -6.49 -19.86 -3.33
CA ALA A 253 -7.20 -20.52 -2.24
C ALA A 253 -7.38 -22.04 -2.47
N GLY A 254 -7.79 -22.46 -3.67
CA GLY A 254 -7.96 -23.87 -4.01
C GLY A 254 -6.65 -24.65 -4.00
N ASN A 255 -5.56 -24.07 -4.53
CA ASN A 255 -4.24 -24.69 -4.56
C ASN A 255 -3.67 -24.86 -3.12
N LEU A 256 -3.86 -23.84 -2.28
CA LEU A 256 -3.42 -23.88 -0.88
C LEU A 256 -4.21 -24.90 -0.07
N GLN A 257 -5.52 -25.02 -0.28
CA GLN A 257 -6.34 -26.04 0.37
C GLN A 257 -5.90 -27.45 -0.06
N ALA A 258 -5.71 -27.68 -1.36
CA ALA A 258 -5.21 -28.96 -1.87
C ALA A 258 -3.84 -29.33 -1.29
N LEU A 259 -2.94 -28.35 -1.07
CA LEU A 259 -1.67 -28.55 -0.42
C LEU A 259 -1.82 -28.95 1.06
N ILE A 260 -2.74 -28.30 1.78
CA ILE A 260 -3.05 -28.64 3.19
C ILE A 260 -3.56 -30.08 3.29
N ASP A 261 -4.43 -30.49 2.35
CA ASP A 261 -5.01 -31.83 2.30
C ASP A 261 -3.93 -32.89 1.95
N GLU A 262 -3.07 -32.61 0.96
CA GLU A 262 -1.91 -33.44 0.57
C GLU A 262 -0.99 -33.72 1.75
N LEU A 263 -0.70 -32.67 2.54
CA LEU A 263 0.16 -32.76 3.71
C LEU A 263 -0.58 -33.30 4.96
N ARG A 264 -1.89 -33.59 4.86
CA ARG A 264 -2.75 -34.01 6.00
C ARG A 264 -2.67 -33.01 7.17
N ALA A 265 -2.58 -31.72 6.85
CA ALA A 265 -2.33 -30.64 7.81
C ALA A 265 -3.59 -29.93 8.31
N GLY A 266 -4.80 -30.35 7.88
CA GLY A 266 -6.06 -29.66 8.17
C GLY A 266 -6.45 -29.60 9.66
N GLU A 267 -5.84 -30.41 10.53
CA GLU A 267 -6.07 -30.35 11.98
C GLU A 267 -5.39 -29.12 12.64
N TYR A 268 -4.34 -28.57 12.02
CA TYR A 268 -3.52 -27.49 12.60
C TYR A 268 -3.23 -26.33 11.64
N ILE A 269 -3.57 -26.43 10.37
CA ILE A 269 -3.49 -25.32 9.38
C ILE A 269 -4.88 -25.06 8.81
N GLU A 270 -5.33 -23.81 8.85
CA GLU A 270 -6.65 -23.41 8.35
C GLU A 270 -6.61 -22.15 7.46
N LEU A 271 -7.42 -22.14 6.40
CA LEU A 271 -7.69 -20.97 5.59
C LEU A 271 -8.98 -20.32 6.08
N LEU A 272 -8.88 -19.17 6.76
CA LEU A 272 -10.04 -18.47 7.36
C LEU A 272 -10.86 -17.67 6.35
N GLY A 273 -10.35 -17.51 5.11
CA GLY A 273 -10.96 -16.61 4.15
C GLY A 273 -10.82 -15.12 4.54
N ALA A 274 -11.63 -14.27 3.94
CA ALA A 274 -11.67 -12.86 4.30
C ALA A 274 -12.45 -12.67 5.60
N VAL A 275 -11.88 -11.95 6.54
CA VAL A 275 -12.46 -11.64 7.84
C VAL A 275 -12.75 -10.15 7.99
N SER A 276 -13.63 -9.77 8.92
CA SER A 276 -13.87 -8.38 9.30
C SER A 276 -12.65 -7.79 10.02
N ASN A 277 -12.57 -6.46 10.10
CA ASN A 277 -11.48 -5.78 10.81
C ASN A 277 -11.46 -6.15 12.30
N SER A 278 -12.63 -6.27 12.95
CA SER A 278 -12.72 -6.70 14.36
C SER A 278 -12.18 -8.12 14.57
N GLN A 279 -12.54 -9.06 13.70
CA GLN A 279 -12.02 -10.43 13.74
C GLN A 279 -10.50 -10.46 13.50
N LEU A 280 -9.99 -9.64 12.59
CA LEU A 280 -8.55 -9.52 12.36
C LEU A 280 -7.82 -9.01 13.60
N GLN A 281 -8.37 -8.00 14.30
CA GLN A 281 -7.79 -7.52 15.55
C GLN A 281 -7.79 -8.59 16.64
N ASP A 282 -8.84 -9.41 16.71
CA ASP A 282 -8.88 -10.56 17.63
C ASP A 282 -7.83 -11.62 17.28
N LEU A 283 -7.63 -11.89 15.99
CA LEU A 283 -6.56 -12.80 15.54
C LEU A 283 -5.16 -12.24 15.88
N TYR A 284 -4.90 -10.96 15.65
CA TYR A 284 -3.66 -10.34 16.11
C TYR A 284 -3.47 -10.44 17.63
N ARG A 285 -4.55 -10.31 18.41
CA ARG A 285 -4.48 -10.40 19.88
C ARG A 285 -4.06 -11.78 20.38
N HIS A 286 -4.48 -12.86 19.69
CA HIS A 286 -4.24 -14.25 20.12
C HIS A 286 -3.05 -14.92 19.43
N ALA A 287 -2.59 -14.39 18.32
CA ALA A 287 -1.41 -14.90 17.63
C ALA A 287 -0.12 -14.58 18.41
N HIS A 288 0.86 -15.47 18.33
CA HIS A 288 2.20 -15.30 18.88
C HIS A 288 3.17 -14.80 17.82
N ILE A 289 3.15 -15.42 16.63
CA ILE A 289 4.09 -15.16 15.55
C ILE A 289 3.31 -14.81 14.28
N LEU A 290 3.66 -13.69 13.65
CA LEU A 290 3.25 -13.44 12.27
C LEU A 290 4.23 -14.12 11.32
N VAL A 291 3.73 -14.90 10.37
CA VAL A 291 4.52 -15.49 9.27
C VAL A 291 4.15 -14.80 7.97
N HIS A 292 5.11 -14.11 7.34
CA HIS A 292 4.88 -13.33 6.11
C HIS A 292 5.91 -13.67 5.03
N PRO A 293 5.73 -14.81 4.33
CA PRO A 293 6.74 -15.45 3.50
C PRO A 293 6.70 -14.96 2.03
N SER A 294 6.50 -13.66 1.80
CA SER A 294 6.35 -13.09 0.46
C SER A 294 7.54 -13.40 -0.45
N VAL A 295 7.25 -13.57 -1.73
CA VAL A 295 8.22 -13.91 -2.77
C VAL A 295 8.01 -13.05 -4.01
N THR A 296 9.03 -12.93 -4.84
CA THR A 296 8.88 -12.40 -6.20
C THR A 296 8.09 -13.40 -7.03
N ALA A 297 6.90 -13.02 -7.49
CA ALA A 297 6.04 -13.88 -8.30
C ALA A 297 6.63 -14.15 -9.71
N SER A 298 6.16 -15.21 -10.38
CA SER A 298 6.59 -15.61 -11.71
C SER A 298 6.46 -14.51 -12.78
N ASN A 299 5.48 -13.62 -12.61
CA ASN A 299 5.26 -12.46 -13.48
C ASN A 299 6.07 -11.22 -13.06
N GLY A 300 7.02 -11.34 -12.10
CA GLY A 300 7.83 -10.25 -11.57
C GLY A 300 7.10 -9.34 -10.57
N ASN A 301 5.86 -9.67 -10.17
CA ASN A 301 5.15 -8.89 -9.17
C ASN A 301 5.76 -9.12 -7.79
N MET A 302 5.94 -8.04 -7.05
CA MET A 302 6.58 -8.02 -5.73
C MET A 302 5.72 -7.25 -4.75
N GLU A 303 5.83 -7.56 -3.49
CA GLU A 303 5.26 -6.73 -2.43
C GLU A 303 6.12 -5.47 -2.24
N GLY A 304 5.48 -4.38 -1.83
CA GLY A 304 6.19 -3.15 -1.47
C GLY A 304 6.76 -3.22 -0.04
N GLN A 305 6.18 -2.44 0.87
CA GLN A 305 6.65 -2.33 2.25
C GLN A 305 6.17 -3.47 3.17
N GLY A 306 5.01 -4.09 2.88
CA GLY A 306 4.42 -5.10 3.77
C GLY A 306 3.78 -4.47 5.02
N VAL A 307 2.71 -3.71 4.87
CA VAL A 307 2.01 -3.03 5.99
C VAL A 307 1.62 -4.01 7.10
N VAL A 308 1.31 -5.25 6.75
CA VAL A 308 1.01 -6.33 7.71
C VAL A 308 2.16 -6.57 8.71
N LEU A 309 3.42 -6.40 8.29
CA LEU A 309 4.57 -6.47 9.19
C LEU A 309 4.54 -5.36 10.24
N VAL A 310 4.13 -4.15 9.81
CA VAL A 310 4.00 -3.00 10.72
C VAL A 310 2.84 -3.22 11.70
N GLU A 311 1.68 -3.69 11.21
CA GLU A 311 0.51 -4.00 12.04
C GLU A 311 0.84 -5.04 13.13
N ALA A 312 1.51 -6.13 12.74
CA ALA A 312 1.91 -7.19 13.66
C ALA A 312 2.91 -6.69 14.72
N GLN A 313 3.92 -5.93 14.31
CA GLN A 313 4.88 -5.31 15.23
C GLN A 313 4.19 -4.32 16.17
N ALA A 314 3.24 -3.52 15.68
CA ALA A 314 2.44 -2.62 16.52
C ALA A 314 1.62 -3.38 17.57
N ALA A 315 1.08 -4.54 17.21
CA ALA A 315 0.33 -5.42 18.13
C ALA A 315 1.22 -6.24 19.08
N GLY A 316 2.55 -6.20 18.89
CA GLY A 316 3.54 -6.90 19.73
C GLY A 316 3.78 -8.36 19.33
N LEU A 317 3.40 -8.78 18.11
CA LEU A 317 3.75 -10.10 17.60
C LEU A 317 5.24 -10.16 17.26
N VAL A 318 5.80 -11.36 17.44
CA VAL A 318 7.09 -11.69 16.84
C VAL A 318 6.89 -11.94 15.35
N VAL A 319 7.81 -11.47 14.53
CA VAL A 319 7.67 -11.53 13.06
C VAL A 319 8.69 -12.53 12.48
N LEU A 320 8.18 -13.41 11.61
CA LEU A 320 8.97 -14.19 10.68
C LEU A 320 8.59 -13.77 9.26
N ALA A 321 9.54 -13.30 8.48
CA ALA A 321 9.31 -12.90 7.10
C ALA A 321 10.44 -13.40 6.18
N THR A 322 10.31 -13.12 4.89
CA THR A 322 11.37 -13.34 3.92
C THR A 322 12.22 -12.09 3.69
N ARG A 323 13.45 -12.23 3.17
CA ARG A 323 14.27 -11.13 2.68
C ARG A 323 13.73 -10.63 1.34
N HIS A 324 12.53 -10.09 1.38
CA HIS A 324 11.76 -9.66 0.22
C HIS A 324 11.62 -8.14 0.18
N SER A 325 11.98 -7.51 -0.95
CA SER A 325 11.74 -6.08 -1.20
C SER A 325 12.14 -5.20 0.00
N ALA A 326 11.19 -4.47 0.60
CA ALA A 326 11.43 -3.55 1.71
C ALA A 326 11.34 -4.21 3.11
N PHE A 327 11.15 -5.52 3.23
CA PHE A 327 11.00 -6.16 4.53
C PHE A 327 12.22 -5.98 5.44
N PRO A 328 13.48 -6.08 4.93
CA PRO A 328 14.66 -5.84 5.76
C PRO A 328 14.76 -4.42 6.36
N GLU A 329 14.06 -3.44 5.80
CA GLU A 329 13.98 -2.09 6.39
C GLU A 329 12.70 -1.86 7.24
N THR A 330 11.68 -2.72 7.07
CA THR A 330 10.44 -2.65 7.82
C THR A 330 10.55 -3.29 9.20
N VAL A 331 11.52 -4.17 9.38
CA VAL A 331 11.82 -4.86 10.65
C VAL A 331 13.28 -4.66 11.05
N ILE A 332 13.62 -4.99 12.30
CA ILE A 332 15.01 -5.03 12.76
C ILE A 332 15.37 -6.51 12.96
N GLU A 333 16.13 -7.06 12.00
CA GLU A 333 16.47 -8.48 12.03
C GLU A 333 17.24 -8.87 13.28
N GLY A 334 16.85 -9.98 13.92
CA GLY A 334 17.41 -10.47 15.20
C GLY A 334 16.86 -9.76 16.44
N GLU A 335 16.23 -8.56 16.29
CA GLU A 335 15.65 -7.81 17.42
C GLU A 335 14.13 -7.83 17.41
N THR A 336 13.48 -7.63 16.24
CA THR A 336 12.02 -7.60 16.10
C THR A 336 11.48 -8.72 15.22
N ALA A 337 12.34 -9.32 14.40
CA ALA A 337 11.95 -10.34 13.43
C ALA A 337 13.12 -11.28 13.11
N LEU A 338 12.80 -12.44 12.54
CA LEU A 338 13.75 -13.26 11.78
C LEU A 338 13.38 -13.22 10.29
N LEU A 339 14.41 -13.24 9.43
CA LEU A 339 14.24 -13.25 7.98
C LEU A 339 14.82 -14.52 7.36
N ALA A 340 14.05 -15.16 6.46
CA ALA A 340 14.48 -16.28 5.66
C ALA A 340 14.69 -15.87 4.20
N PRO A 341 15.47 -16.59 3.38
CA PRO A 341 15.46 -16.41 1.94
C PRO A 341 14.07 -16.67 1.34
N GLU A 342 13.77 -16.03 0.21
CA GLU A 342 12.54 -16.32 -0.53
C GLU A 342 12.51 -17.80 -0.96
N ARG A 343 11.35 -18.45 -0.87
CA ARG A 343 11.11 -19.87 -1.29
C ARG A 343 11.89 -20.92 -0.51
N ASP A 344 12.60 -20.55 0.53
CA ASP A 344 13.36 -21.50 1.36
C ASP A 344 12.49 -22.03 2.51
N VAL A 345 11.85 -23.17 2.26
CA VAL A 345 10.98 -23.86 3.24
C VAL A 345 11.75 -24.26 4.48
N ASN A 346 13.00 -24.75 4.33
CA ASN A 346 13.80 -25.20 5.46
C ASN A 346 14.22 -24.02 6.35
N ALA A 347 14.69 -22.91 5.75
CA ALA A 347 15.02 -21.71 6.52
C ALA A 347 13.81 -21.12 7.24
N LEU A 348 12.60 -21.20 6.62
CA LEU A 348 11.36 -20.80 7.31
C LEU A 348 11.05 -21.70 8.49
N ALA A 349 11.16 -23.03 8.33
CA ALA A 349 10.92 -24.00 9.38
C ALA A 349 11.93 -23.83 10.54
N ASP A 350 13.22 -23.71 10.23
CA ASP A 350 14.28 -23.49 11.21
C ASP A 350 14.06 -22.21 12.02
N ASN A 351 13.63 -21.13 11.34
CA ASN A 351 13.33 -19.89 12.02
C ASN A 351 12.07 -19.97 12.91
N VAL A 352 11.02 -20.70 12.52
CA VAL A 352 9.87 -20.98 13.41
C VAL A 352 10.34 -21.75 14.64
N ILE A 353 11.11 -22.83 14.46
CA ILE A 353 11.69 -23.64 15.55
C ILE A 353 12.49 -22.74 16.49
N ARG A 354 13.41 -21.94 15.94
CA ARG A 354 14.26 -21.02 16.72
C ARG A 354 13.42 -20.02 17.52
N LEU A 355 12.37 -19.46 16.93
CA LEU A 355 11.47 -18.53 17.64
C LEU A 355 10.76 -19.23 18.79
N ILE A 356 10.27 -20.46 18.60
CA ILE A 356 9.60 -21.24 19.67
C ILE A 356 10.58 -21.58 20.80
N GLU A 357 11.78 -22.03 20.46
CA GLU A 357 12.83 -22.37 21.47
C GLU A 357 13.31 -21.15 22.26
N GLN A 358 13.18 -19.93 21.68
CA GLN A 358 13.54 -18.65 22.29
C GLN A 358 12.31 -17.84 22.73
N ALA A 359 11.23 -18.50 23.12
CA ALA A 359 9.98 -17.83 23.51
C ALA A 359 10.14 -16.88 24.71
N ASP A 360 11.13 -17.08 25.56
CA ASP A 360 11.53 -16.19 26.64
C ASP A 360 11.94 -14.78 26.13
N ARG A 361 12.39 -14.67 24.89
CA ARG A 361 12.76 -13.39 24.24
C ARG A 361 11.57 -12.64 23.63
N TRP A 362 10.42 -13.28 23.42
CA TRP A 362 9.26 -12.66 22.74
C TRP A 362 8.81 -11.34 23.38
N PRO A 363 8.74 -11.23 24.75
CA PRO A 363 8.36 -9.96 25.38
C PRO A 363 9.30 -8.79 24.99
N ALA A 364 10.60 -9.05 24.97
CA ALA A 364 11.60 -8.05 24.59
C ALA A 364 11.53 -7.69 23.09
N MET A 365 11.38 -8.70 22.24
CA MET A 365 11.20 -8.52 20.79
C MET A 365 9.95 -7.70 20.50
N GLY A 366 8.80 -8.02 21.11
CA GLY A 366 7.54 -7.31 20.93
C GLY A 366 7.63 -5.84 21.38
N ARG A 367 8.23 -5.55 22.52
CA ARG A 367 8.46 -4.17 22.98
C ARG A 367 9.38 -3.39 22.04
N ARG A 368 10.44 -4.03 21.54
CA ARG A 368 11.35 -3.40 20.57
C ARG A 368 10.66 -3.13 19.24
N ALA A 369 9.84 -4.09 18.78
CA ALA A 369 9.03 -3.97 17.57
C ALA A 369 8.03 -2.82 17.69
N ARG A 370 7.29 -2.71 18.79
CA ARG A 370 6.35 -1.62 19.05
C ARG A 370 7.04 -0.26 19.00
N ARG A 371 8.17 -0.08 19.69
CA ARG A 371 8.93 1.18 19.64
C ARG A 371 9.40 1.52 18.22
N HIS A 372 9.88 0.53 17.47
CA HIS A 372 10.28 0.72 16.07
C HIS A 372 9.14 1.25 15.21
N VAL A 373 7.92 0.74 15.41
CA VAL A 373 6.72 1.23 14.71
C VAL A 373 6.35 2.64 15.18
N GLU A 374 6.35 2.92 16.47
CA GLU A 374 6.08 4.25 17.03
C GLU A 374 7.04 5.33 16.51
N GLU A 375 8.29 4.97 16.30
CA GLU A 375 9.32 5.88 15.78
C GLU A 375 9.21 6.14 14.29
N ASN A 376 8.88 5.10 13.48
CA ASN A 376 9.07 5.14 12.04
C ASN A 376 7.80 4.95 11.20
N TYR A 377 6.72 4.39 11.79
CA TYR A 377 5.52 3.97 11.07
C TYR A 377 4.21 4.44 11.73
N ASP A 378 4.29 5.37 12.67
CA ASP A 378 3.11 6.05 13.21
C ASP A 378 2.49 6.93 12.12
N VAL A 379 1.26 6.61 11.72
CA VAL A 379 0.58 7.31 10.62
C VAL A 379 0.39 8.80 10.90
N ASP A 380 0.25 9.21 12.17
CA ASP A 380 0.07 10.61 12.50
C ASP A 380 1.36 11.40 12.26
N LYS A 381 2.52 10.87 12.67
CA LYS A 381 3.83 11.46 12.35
C LYS A 381 4.11 11.50 10.85
N LEU A 382 3.70 10.44 10.13
CA LEU A 382 3.86 10.39 8.68
C LEU A 382 2.96 11.38 7.94
N ASN A 383 1.75 11.63 8.46
CA ASN A 383 0.86 12.67 7.93
C ASN A 383 1.40 14.07 8.21
N ASP A 384 1.99 14.34 9.40
CA ASP A 384 2.67 15.61 9.68
C ASP A 384 3.79 15.86 8.67
N ARG A 385 4.63 14.85 8.42
CA ARG A 385 5.68 14.92 7.42
C ARG A 385 5.15 15.15 6.00
N LEU A 386 4.01 14.56 5.66
CA LEU A 386 3.36 14.78 4.37
C LEU A 386 2.89 16.23 4.21
N VAL A 387 2.34 16.83 5.26
CA VAL A 387 1.96 18.25 5.29
C VAL A 387 3.18 19.15 5.12
N GLU A 388 4.31 18.84 5.77
CA GLU A 388 5.57 19.57 5.56
C GLU A 388 6.04 19.52 4.09
N ILE A 389 5.92 18.36 3.43
CA ILE A 389 6.22 18.22 2.00
C ILE A 389 5.32 19.13 1.16
N TYR A 390 4.03 19.19 1.45
CA TYR A 390 3.09 20.05 0.74
C TYR A 390 3.44 21.52 0.92
N GLN A 391 3.77 21.95 2.15
CA GLN A 391 4.18 23.33 2.44
C GLN A 391 5.46 23.71 1.68
N ASN A 392 6.44 22.82 1.62
CA ASN A 392 7.68 23.04 0.87
C ASN A 392 7.42 23.16 -0.64
N VAL A 393 6.53 22.32 -1.20
CA VAL A 393 6.13 22.40 -2.61
C VAL A 393 5.44 23.75 -2.91
N LEU A 394 4.55 24.20 -2.04
CA LEU A 394 3.86 25.48 -2.20
C LEU A 394 4.80 26.68 -2.08
N ALA A 395 5.74 26.65 -1.15
CA ALA A 395 6.73 27.70 -0.98
C ALA A 395 7.60 27.91 -2.23
N THR A 396 8.00 26.79 -2.88
CA THR A 396 8.79 26.89 -4.15
C THR A 396 8.00 27.40 -5.33
N LYS A 397 6.67 27.32 -5.31
CA LYS A 397 5.79 27.87 -6.38
C LYS A 397 5.37 29.32 -6.16
N GLY A 398 5.44 29.81 -4.92
CA GLY A 398 5.11 31.20 -4.58
C GLY A 398 6.30 32.17 -4.73
N SER A 399 7.51 31.62 -4.91
CA SER A 399 8.74 32.37 -5.23
C SER A 399 8.95 32.46 -6.75
#